data_7ef4e7bb63b42e58e8c8a0bcd5558c52
#
_entry.id   7ef4e7bb63b42e58e8c8a0bcd5558c52
#
_cell.length_a   1.000
_cell.length_b   1.000
_cell.length_c   1.000
_cell.angle_alpha   90.00
_cell.angle_beta   90.00
_cell.angle_gamma   90.00
#
_symmetry.space_group_name_H-M   'P 1'
#
loop_
_entity.id
_entity.type
_entity.pdbx_description
1 polymer ?
#
loop_
_entity_poly.entity_id
_entity_poly.type
_entity_poly.pdbx_seq_one_letter_code
_entity_poly.pdbx_strand_id
1 'polypeptide(L)'
;MAVKTYSLKKDSNKKLSDNFTVKEFACKDGSDKVLIDAELVQVLQTIRNYFKKPVTLNSAYRNASYNKKIGGASKSQHVLGTAADVVVKGVSPEDVAKYAEFIMPRTGGIGLYPNFTHIDVRANRARWKNFGTEVGVKGFPGHVNKVFATVGDVVAELNRRGIITDVDTWIKKLLEDGNCRALAQKAANQTAVCNNKKELTEINDIVWELNHMGIMDAKDFWIEKLSQDNLAYWLARKIAYKSM
;
A
#
# COMPACT_ATOMS: atom_id res chain seq x y z
N MET A 1 13.17 -5.23 0.86
CA MET A 1 13.91 -3.99 0.55
C MET A 1 14.83 -3.63 1.71
N ALA A 2 15.82 -2.79 1.53
CA ALA A 2 16.83 -2.57 2.56
C ALA A 2 16.51 -1.33 3.41
N VAL A 3 16.65 -1.49 4.73
CA VAL A 3 16.63 -0.38 5.68
C VAL A 3 17.85 0.52 5.41
N LYS A 4 17.61 1.83 5.29
CA LYS A 4 18.65 2.84 5.11
C LYS A 4 18.87 3.60 6.40
N THR A 5 20.12 4.00 6.63
CA THR A 5 20.51 4.86 7.77
C THR A 5 20.58 6.31 7.29
N TYR A 6 19.97 7.21 8.06
CA TYR A 6 20.01 8.66 7.86
C TYR A 6 20.51 9.36 9.12
N SER A 7 20.99 10.60 8.95
CA SER A 7 21.31 11.51 10.04
C SER A 7 20.22 12.55 10.18
N LEU A 8 19.59 12.67 11.34
CA LEU A 8 18.58 13.69 11.60
C LEU A 8 19.16 15.09 11.41
N LYS A 9 20.39 15.31 11.82
CA LYS A 9 21.09 16.61 11.69
C LYS A 9 21.35 16.99 10.24
N LYS A 10 21.73 16.01 9.38
CA LYS A 10 22.12 16.27 7.99
C LYS A 10 20.96 16.10 7.01
N ASP A 11 20.08 15.11 7.24
CA ASP A 11 19.08 14.67 6.28
C ASP A 11 17.64 15.05 6.68
N SER A 12 17.45 15.85 7.74
CA SER A 12 16.14 16.15 8.33
C SER A 12 15.04 16.44 7.30
N ASN A 13 15.33 17.32 6.34
CA ASN A 13 14.40 17.76 5.30
C ASN A 13 14.48 16.95 4.00
N LYS A 14 15.30 15.88 3.97
CA LYS A 14 15.40 15.02 2.79
C LYS A 14 14.08 14.32 2.54
N LYS A 15 13.54 14.51 1.33
CA LYS A 15 12.33 13.82 0.89
C LYS A 15 12.58 12.33 0.70
N LEU A 16 11.69 11.52 1.26
CA LEU A 16 11.63 10.07 1.07
C LEU A 16 10.54 9.71 0.05
N SER A 17 9.48 10.53 0.01
CA SER A 17 8.38 10.49 -0.95
C SER A 17 7.76 11.90 -1.06
N ASP A 18 6.65 12.04 -1.78
CA ASP A 18 5.98 13.34 -1.99
C ASP A 18 5.60 14.02 -0.66
N ASN A 19 5.17 13.24 0.33
CA ASN A 19 4.61 13.76 1.57
C ASN A 19 5.45 13.42 2.82
N PHE A 20 6.54 12.68 2.71
CA PHE A 20 7.32 12.26 3.86
C PHE A 20 8.79 12.66 3.75
N THR A 21 9.35 13.12 4.86
CA THR A 21 10.77 13.48 5.03
C THR A 21 11.40 12.69 6.17
N VAL A 22 12.71 12.65 6.26
CA VAL A 22 13.46 11.90 7.28
C VAL A 22 13.06 12.29 8.71
N LYS A 23 12.82 13.57 8.98
CA LYS A 23 12.49 14.07 10.34
C LYS A 23 11.24 13.42 10.96
N GLU A 24 10.27 13.02 10.12
CA GLU A 24 9.03 12.42 10.59
C GLU A 24 9.25 11.00 11.15
N PHE A 25 10.34 10.35 10.73
CA PHE A 25 10.72 9.01 11.18
C PHE A 25 11.67 9.03 12.38
N ALA A 26 12.12 10.19 12.82
CA ALA A 26 13.13 10.32 13.86
C ALA A 26 12.67 9.75 15.21
N CYS A 27 13.62 9.21 15.97
CA CYS A 27 13.38 8.81 17.36
C CYS A 27 13.07 10.04 18.22
N LYS A 28 12.08 9.93 19.10
CA LYS A 28 11.63 11.04 19.96
C LYS A 28 12.61 11.47 21.03
N ASP A 29 13.69 10.72 21.22
CA ASP A 29 14.78 11.11 22.15
C ASP A 29 15.78 12.10 21.55
N GLY A 30 15.59 12.49 20.27
CA GLY A 30 16.44 13.43 19.57
C GLY A 30 17.76 12.83 19.06
N SER A 31 17.93 11.52 19.10
CA SER A 31 19.12 10.85 18.57
C SER A 31 19.27 11.11 17.06
N ASP A 32 20.51 11.28 16.61
CA ASP A 32 20.81 11.63 15.22
C ASP A 32 20.55 10.51 14.24
N LYS A 33 20.78 9.26 14.63
CA LYS A 33 20.58 8.09 13.80
C LYS A 33 19.10 7.82 13.57
N VAL A 34 18.68 7.67 12.29
CA VAL A 34 17.33 7.30 11.89
C VAL A 34 17.39 6.12 10.92
N LEU A 35 16.77 5.00 11.26
CA LEU A 35 16.61 3.85 10.37
C LEU A 35 15.25 3.92 9.68
N ILE A 36 15.21 3.76 8.35
CA ILE A 36 13.96 3.83 7.58
C ILE A 36 13.97 2.77 6.49
N ASP A 37 12.95 1.93 6.47
CA ASP A 37 12.68 1.00 5.38
C ASP A 37 11.92 1.72 4.26
N ALA A 38 12.37 1.53 3.01
CA ALA A 38 11.77 2.17 1.85
C ALA A 38 10.33 1.66 1.57
N GLU A 39 10.05 0.38 1.89
CA GLU A 39 8.71 -0.20 1.75
C GLU A 39 7.73 0.44 2.74
N LEU A 40 8.16 0.69 3.98
CA LEU A 40 7.34 1.42 4.95
C LEU A 40 6.94 2.79 4.40
N VAL A 41 7.88 3.53 3.81
CA VAL A 41 7.60 4.85 3.21
C VAL A 41 6.55 4.73 2.09
N GLN A 42 6.66 3.70 1.24
CA GLN A 42 5.69 3.47 0.15
C GLN A 42 4.30 3.15 0.70
N VAL A 43 4.18 2.28 1.70
CA VAL A 43 2.91 1.95 2.35
C VAL A 43 2.27 3.21 2.95
N LEU A 44 3.05 4.03 3.66
CA LEU A 44 2.56 5.29 4.24
C LEU A 44 2.12 6.29 3.17
N GLN A 45 2.87 6.41 2.07
CA GLN A 45 2.50 7.27 0.95
C GLN A 45 1.20 6.78 0.28
N THR A 46 1.02 5.48 0.14
CA THR A 46 -0.21 4.87 -0.39
C THR A 46 -1.41 5.22 0.50
N ILE A 47 -1.27 5.12 1.82
CA ILE A 47 -2.30 5.53 2.79
C ILE A 47 -2.61 7.02 2.65
N ARG A 48 -1.57 7.86 2.54
CA ARG A 48 -1.72 9.31 2.36
C ARG A 48 -2.48 9.66 1.08
N ASN A 49 -2.17 8.96 -0.02
CA ASN A 49 -2.80 9.18 -1.32
C ASN A 49 -4.27 8.73 -1.32
N TYR A 50 -4.57 7.62 -0.67
CA TYR A 50 -5.93 7.09 -0.59
C TYR A 50 -6.87 8.02 0.19
N PHE A 51 -6.50 8.36 1.42
CA PHE A 51 -7.35 9.20 2.26
C PHE A 51 -7.33 10.68 1.85
N LYS A 52 -6.33 11.12 1.07
CA LYS A 52 -6.11 12.55 0.70
C LYS A 52 -6.09 13.48 1.91
N LYS A 53 -5.67 12.98 3.06
CA LYS A 53 -5.61 13.68 4.35
C LYS A 53 -4.19 13.64 4.91
N PRO A 54 -3.76 14.64 5.70
CA PRO A 54 -2.47 14.60 6.39
C PRO A 54 -2.32 13.32 7.20
N VAL A 55 -1.14 12.71 7.09
CA VAL A 55 -0.71 11.54 7.86
C VAL A 55 0.37 12.00 8.82
N THR A 56 0.19 11.74 10.10
CA THR A 56 1.15 12.04 11.16
C THR A 56 1.70 10.73 11.71
N LEU A 57 3.02 10.65 11.89
CA LEU A 57 3.67 9.52 12.54
C LEU A 57 3.84 9.83 14.03
N ASN A 58 2.98 9.25 14.88
CA ASN A 58 3.10 9.39 16.32
C ASN A 58 4.40 8.79 16.84
N SER A 59 4.92 7.76 16.18
CA SER A 59 6.20 7.16 16.41
C SER A 59 6.62 6.40 15.15
N ALA A 60 7.91 6.42 14.81
CA ALA A 60 8.46 5.58 13.75
C ALA A 60 9.72 4.89 14.26
N TYR A 61 10.91 5.25 13.82
CA TYR A 61 12.13 4.66 14.35
C TYR A 61 12.29 4.93 15.84
N ARG A 62 12.72 3.91 16.57
CA ARG A 62 13.10 3.99 17.99
C ARG A 62 14.47 3.34 18.17
N ASN A 63 15.43 4.02 18.77
CA ASN A 63 16.64 3.31 19.18
C ASN A 63 16.32 2.36 20.36
N ALA A 64 17.19 1.38 20.60
CA ALA A 64 16.96 0.33 21.59
C ALA A 64 16.79 0.90 23.02
N SER A 65 17.55 1.93 23.36
CA SER A 65 17.49 2.58 24.67
C SER A 65 16.14 3.26 24.91
N TYR A 66 15.71 4.07 23.95
CA TYR A 66 14.40 4.73 24.01
C TYR A 66 13.25 3.72 24.03
N ASN A 67 13.32 2.69 23.18
CA ASN A 67 12.31 1.63 23.15
C ASN A 67 12.16 0.94 24.50
N LYS A 68 13.29 0.60 25.16
CA LYS A 68 13.30 0.03 26.52
C LYS A 68 12.70 1.00 27.54
N LYS A 69 13.08 2.29 27.48
CA LYS A 69 12.60 3.35 28.38
C LYS A 69 11.07 3.48 28.37
N ILE A 70 10.43 3.32 27.19
CA ILE A 70 8.97 3.45 27.04
C ILE A 70 8.23 2.11 27.17
N GLY A 71 8.91 1.02 27.60
CA GLY A 71 8.29 -0.30 27.77
C GLY A 71 7.96 -1.02 26.45
N GLY A 72 8.61 -0.66 25.36
CA GLY A 72 8.40 -1.31 24.06
C GLY A 72 8.95 -2.74 24.02
N ALA A 73 8.33 -3.61 23.23
CA ALA A 73 8.75 -5.00 23.05
C ALA A 73 10.22 -5.10 22.62
N SER A 74 10.96 -6.10 23.13
CA SER A 74 12.38 -6.28 22.84
C SER A 74 12.68 -6.52 21.34
N LYS A 75 11.75 -7.15 20.62
CA LYS A 75 11.81 -7.41 19.17
C LYS A 75 10.92 -6.44 18.37
N SER A 76 10.81 -5.20 18.83
CA SER A 76 9.95 -4.18 18.18
C SER A 76 10.42 -3.84 16.77
N GLN A 77 9.49 -3.81 15.82
CA GLN A 77 9.74 -3.37 14.44
C GLN A 77 10.16 -1.90 14.35
N HIS A 78 9.78 -1.08 15.32
CA HIS A 78 10.27 0.30 15.43
C HIS A 78 11.79 0.38 15.59
N VAL A 79 12.39 -0.56 16.32
CA VAL A 79 13.86 -0.62 16.51
C VAL A 79 14.58 -0.96 15.20
N LEU A 80 13.91 -1.70 14.32
CA LEU A 80 14.43 -2.07 13.01
C LEU A 80 14.23 -0.97 11.95
N GLY A 81 13.44 0.08 12.24
CA GLY A 81 13.10 1.12 11.27
C GLY A 81 12.05 0.68 10.23
N THR A 82 11.30 -0.38 10.53
CA THR A 82 10.31 -1.00 9.64
C THR A 82 8.87 -0.73 10.07
N ALA A 83 8.64 0.12 11.10
CA ALA A 83 7.31 0.38 11.67
C ALA A 83 7.03 1.85 11.89
N ALA A 84 5.74 2.19 11.84
CA ALA A 84 5.21 3.50 12.24
C ALA A 84 3.84 3.37 12.94
N ASP A 85 3.60 4.23 13.93
CA ASP A 85 2.33 4.45 14.57
C ASP A 85 1.65 5.64 13.89
N VAL A 86 0.57 5.38 13.14
CA VAL A 86 0.00 6.27 12.12
C VAL A 86 -1.31 6.89 12.58
N VAL A 87 -1.45 8.19 12.38
CA VAL A 87 -2.70 8.93 12.53
C VAL A 87 -3.02 9.65 11.23
N VAL A 88 -4.20 9.42 10.68
CA VAL A 88 -4.71 10.14 9.51
C VAL A 88 -5.76 11.15 9.97
N LYS A 89 -5.56 12.43 9.64
CA LYS A 89 -6.45 13.51 10.11
C LYS A 89 -7.90 13.27 9.72
N GLY A 90 -8.79 13.14 10.72
CA GLY A 90 -10.23 12.98 10.49
C GLY A 90 -10.63 11.58 9.97
N VAL A 91 -9.76 10.58 10.11
CA VAL A 91 -10.03 9.18 9.76
C VAL A 91 -9.85 8.34 11.02
N SER A 92 -10.76 7.40 11.28
CA SER A 92 -10.64 6.52 12.44
C SER A 92 -9.44 5.57 12.30
N PRO A 93 -8.77 5.20 13.41
CA PRO A 93 -7.72 4.18 13.35
C PRO A 93 -8.19 2.86 12.75
N GLU A 94 -9.47 2.51 12.96
CA GLU A 94 -10.06 1.30 12.39
C GLU A 94 -10.14 1.38 10.86
N ASP A 95 -10.50 2.52 10.27
CA ASP A 95 -10.55 2.68 8.82
C ASP A 95 -9.15 2.66 8.21
N VAL A 96 -8.16 3.22 8.92
CA VAL A 96 -6.75 3.10 8.53
C VAL A 96 -6.29 1.64 8.56
N ALA A 97 -6.66 0.88 9.61
CA ALA A 97 -6.32 -0.54 9.74
C ALA A 97 -6.98 -1.39 8.63
N LYS A 98 -8.25 -1.11 8.31
CA LYS A 98 -8.97 -1.76 7.21
C LYS A 98 -8.31 -1.49 5.85
N TYR A 99 -7.88 -0.26 5.62
CA TYR A 99 -7.17 0.06 4.38
C TYR A 99 -5.77 -0.54 4.34
N ALA A 100 -5.04 -0.54 5.45
CA ALA A 100 -3.74 -1.21 5.56
C ALA A 100 -3.86 -2.73 5.32
N GLU A 101 -4.91 -3.39 5.86
CA GLU A 101 -5.21 -4.81 5.57
C GLU A 101 -5.41 -5.07 4.08
N PHE A 102 -6.09 -4.15 3.41
CA PHE A 102 -6.37 -4.25 1.99
C PHE A 102 -5.09 -4.15 1.13
N ILE A 103 -4.16 -3.24 1.46
CA ILE A 103 -2.90 -3.08 0.72
C ILE A 103 -1.80 -4.06 1.13
N MET A 104 -1.91 -4.69 2.31
CA MET A 104 -0.95 -5.67 2.83
C MET A 104 -1.65 -6.96 3.32
N PRO A 105 -2.42 -7.66 2.47
CA PRO A 105 -3.25 -8.77 2.93
C PRO A 105 -2.46 -10.00 3.40
N ARG A 106 -1.23 -10.17 2.93
CA ARG A 106 -0.41 -11.38 3.15
C ARG A 106 0.84 -11.13 3.97
N THR A 107 1.26 -9.90 4.15
CA THR A 107 2.50 -9.50 4.83
C THR A 107 2.25 -8.41 5.85
N GLY A 108 3.30 -7.93 6.48
CA GLY A 108 3.26 -6.78 7.37
C GLY A 108 2.50 -7.00 8.68
N GLY A 109 2.74 -6.13 9.61
CA GLY A 109 2.03 -6.04 10.88
C GLY A 109 1.02 -4.90 10.86
N ILE A 110 -0.21 -5.16 11.31
CA ILE A 110 -1.22 -4.13 11.53
C ILE A 110 -1.78 -4.29 12.93
N GLY A 111 -1.64 -3.25 13.74
CA GLY A 111 -2.15 -3.16 15.10
C GLY A 111 -3.16 -2.03 15.24
N LEU A 112 -4.36 -2.32 15.69
CA LEU A 112 -5.38 -1.33 15.98
C LEU A 112 -5.30 -0.89 17.43
N TYR A 113 -5.10 0.41 17.65
CA TYR A 113 -5.06 1.07 18.94
C TYR A 113 -6.16 2.15 19.04
N PRO A 114 -6.52 2.63 20.24
CA PRO A 114 -7.59 3.64 20.38
C PRO A 114 -7.37 4.91 19.56
N ASN A 115 -6.12 5.38 19.43
CA ASN A 115 -5.81 6.69 18.87
C ASN A 115 -4.87 6.64 17.65
N PHE A 116 -4.43 5.46 17.24
CA PHE A 116 -3.54 5.29 16.08
C PHE A 116 -3.63 3.86 15.53
N THR A 117 -3.07 3.68 14.35
CA THR A 117 -2.86 2.35 13.76
C THR A 117 -1.37 2.10 13.66
N HIS A 118 -0.89 1.00 14.26
CA HIS A 118 0.45 0.52 14.03
C HIS A 118 0.53 -0.16 12.67
N ILE A 119 1.56 0.18 11.90
CA ILE A 119 1.85 -0.42 10.58
C ILE A 119 3.32 -0.78 10.53
N ASP A 120 3.63 -2.01 10.13
CA ASP A 120 5.00 -2.42 9.84
C ASP A 120 5.09 -3.32 8.60
N VAL A 121 6.28 -3.37 8.00
CA VAL A 121 6.55 -4.10 6.74
C VAL A 121 7.34 -5.39 6.97
N ARG A 122 7.10 -6.09 8.10
CA ARG A 122 7.68 -7.43 8.32
C ARG A 122 7.22 -8.43 7.26
N ALA A 123 8.04 -9.43 6.96
CA ALA A 123 7.72 -10.45 5.96
C ALA A 123 6.49 -11.28 6.34
N ASN A 124 6.35 -11.63 7.62
CA ASN A 124 5.24 -12.44 8.10
C ASN A 124 4.05 -11.57 8.50
N ARG A 125 2.85 -12.01 8.10
CA ARG A 125 1.61 -11.33 8.45
C ARG A 125 1.34 -11.39 9.96
N ALA A 126 1.04 -10.23 10.58
CA ALA A 126 0.61 -10.12 11.98
C ALA A 126 -0.53 -9.12 12.11
N ARG A 127 -1.59 -9.48 12.87
CA ARG A 127 -2.78 -8.64 13.09
C ARG A 127 -3.18 -8.70 14.54
N TRP A 128 -3.39 -7.52 15.16
CA TRP A 128 -3.83 -7.45 16.56
C TRP A 128 -4.63 -6.18 16.85
N LYS A 129 -5.35 -6.21 17.97
CA LYS A 129 -5.97 -5.04 18.59
C LYS A 129 -5.39 -4.88 20.00
N ASN A 130 -5.21 -3.63 20.43
CA ASN A 130 -4.76 -3.32 21.78
C ASN A 130 -5.56 -2.13 22.34
N PHE A 131 -6.52 -2.44 23.19
CA PHE A 131 -7.35 -1.50 23.94
C PHE A 131 -7.13 -1.67 25.46
N GLY A 132 -5.86 -1.80 25.85
CA GLY A 132 -5.41 -2.11 27.21
C GLY A 132 -4.78 -3.50 27.31
N THR A 133 -5.28 -4.48 26.54
CA THR A 133 -4.69 -5.81 26.37
C THR A 133 -4.53 -6.11 24.89
N GLU A 134 -3.37 -6.65 24.52
CA GLU A 134 -3.11 -7.05 23.14
C GLU A 134 -3.76 -8.39 22.83
N VAL A 135 -4.59 -8.43 21.78
CA VAL A 135 -5.28 -9.64 21.32
C VAL A 135 -5.04 -9.81 19.83
N GLY A 136 -4.53 -10.97 19.44
CA GLY A 136 -4.40 -11.35 18.02
C GLY A 136 -5.77 -11.45 17.35
N VAL A 137 -5.87 -10.96 16.11
CA VAL A 137 -7.11 -11.05 15.30
C VAL A 137 -6.81 -11.67 13.94
N LYS A 138 -7.85 -12.21 13.29
CA LYS A 138 -7.71 -12.77 11.93
C LYS A 138 -7.40 -11.71 10.86
N GLY A 139 -7.82 -10.46 11.09
CA GLY A 139 -7.62 -9.32 10.20
C GLY A 139 -8.59 -8.19 10.49
N PHE A 140 -8.58 -7.18 9.64
CA PHE A 140 -9.47 -6.03 9.69
C PHE A 140 -10.39 -6.04 8.46
N PRO A 141 -11.43 -6.92 8.45
CA PRO A 141 -12.37 -7.00 7.33
C PRO A 141 -13.21 -5.74 7.24
N GLY A 142 -13.72 -5.44 6.05
CA GLY A 142 -14.66 -4.34 5.83
C GLY A 142 -14.02 -3.03 5.41
N HIS A 143 -12.74 -3.01 4.96
CA HIS A 143 -12.43 -2.08 3.91
C HIS A 143 -13.38 -2.45 2.79
N VAL A 144 -14.46 -1.68 2.69
CA VAL A 144 -15.42 -1.86 1.62
C VAL A 144 -14.62 -1.62 0.35
N ASN A 145 -14.23 -2.71 -0.31
CA ASN A 145 -14.09 -2.63 -1.74
C ASN A 145 -15.36 -1.89 -2.16
N LYS A 146 -15.26 -0.62 -2.55
CA LYS A 146 -16.30 -0.04 -3.36
C LYS A 146 -16.40 -1.04 -4.49
N VAL A 147 -17.41 -1.90 -4.42
CA VAL A 147 -17.69 -2.79 -5.52
C VAL A 147 -18.05 -1.81 -6.62
N PHE A 148 -17.10 -1.54 -7.49
CA PHE A 148 -17.33 -0.70 -8.63
C PHE A 148 -18.28 -1.50 -9.53
N ALA A 149 -19.57 -1.35 -9.24
CA ALA A 149 -20.62 -2.19 -9.81
C ALA A 149 -20.92 -1.76 -11.25
N THR A 150 -20.64 -0.51 -11.59
CA THR A 150 -20.88 0.02 -12.94
C THR A 150 -19.59 0.25 -13.70
N VAL A 151 -19.62 0.16 -15.01
CA VAL A 151 -18.48 0.51 -15.88
C VAL A 151 -18.03 1.95 -15.64
N GLY A 152 -18.98 2.87 -15.38
CA GLY A 152 -18.65 4.26 -15.06
C GLY A 152 -17.81 4.40 -13.79
N ASP A 153 -18.15 3.68 -12.72
CA ASP A 153 -17.38 3.71 -11.47
C ASP A 153 -15.98 3.12 -11.68
N VAL A 154 -15.87 2.02 -12.43
CA VAL A 154 -14.58 1.40 -12.78
C VAL A 154 -13.67 2.36 -13.53
N VAL A 155 -14.21 2.99 -14.57
CA VAL A 155 -13.46 3.96 -15.40
C VAL A 155 -13.04 5.18 -14.58
N ALA A 156 -13.93 5.71 -13.74
CA ALA A 156 -13.62 6.83 -12.87
C ALA A 156 -12.46 6.50 -11.90
N GLU A 157 -12.45 5.29 -11.33
CA GLU A 157 -11.37 4.86 -10.45
C GLU A 157 -10.05 4.65 -11.19
N LEU A 158 -10.05 4.01 -12.36
CA LEU A 158 -8.83 3.83 -13.16
C LEU A 158 -8.28 5.17 -13.68
N ASN A 159 -9.15 6.12 -14.01
CA ASN A 159 -8.76 7.49 -14.37
C ASN A 159 -8.14 8.20 -13.16
N ARG A 160 -8.76 8.10 -11.98
CA ARG A 160 -8.23 8.66 -10.73
C ARG A 160 -6.81 8.14 -10.42
N ARG A 161 -6.52 6.88 -10.74
CA ARG A 161 -5.18 6.26 -10.59
C ARG A 161 -4.21 6.61 -11.73
N GLY A 162 -4.66 7.34 -12.74
CA GLY A 162 -3.84 7.66 -13.91
C GLY A 162 -3.53 6.48 -14.83
N ILE A 163 -4.27 5.37 -14.69
CA ILE A 163 -4.14 4.18 -15.54
C ILE A 163 -4.71 4.47 -16.93
N ILE A 164 -5.83 5.19 -16.96
CA ILE A 164 -6.50 5.63 -18.19
C ILE A 164 -6.79 7.13 -18.12
N THR A 165 -6.91 7.81 -19.26
CA THR A 165 -7.07 9.27 -19.32
C THR A 165 -8.36 9.72 -20.02
N ASP A 166 -8.86 8.95 -20.98
CA ASP A 166 -10.05 9.27 -21.75
C ASP A 166 -11.25 8.47 -21.24
N VAL A 167 -12.03 9.10 -20.35
CA VAL A 167 -13.14 8.46 -19.64
C VAL A 167 -14.23 7.96 -20.59
N ASP A 168 -14.67 8.79 -21.56
CA ASP A 168 -15.80 8.46 -22.44
C ASP A 168 -15.45 7.31 -23.40
N THR A 169 -14.26 7.36 -23.97
CA THR A 169 -13.74 6.28 -24.83
C THR A 169 -13.63 4.97 -24.05
N TRP A 170 -13.16 5.01 -22.79
CA TRP A 170 -13.02 3.81 -21.97
C TRP A 170 -14.36 3.24 -21.50
N ILE A 171 -15.34 4.06 -21.21
CA ILE A 171 -16.71 3.58 -20.93
C ILE A 171 -17.22 2.75 -22.12
N LYS A 172 -17.09 3.27 -23.33
CA LYS A 172 -17.52 2.56 -24.55
C LYS A 172 -16.77 1.24 -24.73
N LYS A 173 -15.44 1.26 -24.67
CA LYS A 173 -14.59 0.07 -24.81
C LYS A 173 -14.93 -1.02 -23.79
N LEU A 174 -15.13 -0.67 -22.53
CA LEU A 174 -15.47 -1.64 -21.48
C LEU A 174 -16.90 -2.17 -21.59
N LEU A 175 -17.79 -1.47 -22.26
CA LEU A 175 -19.13 -1.99 -22.57
C LEU A 175 -19.10 -3.03 -23.69
N GLU A 176 -18.18 -2.89 -24.64
CA GLU A 176 -18.06 -3.75 -25.82
C GLU A 176 -17.17 -4.99 -25.57
N ASP A 177 -16.15 -4.87 -24.70
CA ASP A 177 -15.17 -5.92 -24.45
C ASP A 177 -15.31 -6.51 -23.03
N GLY A 178 -15.80 -7.75 -22.95
CA GLY A 178 -16.02 -8.47 -21.71
C GLY A 178 -14.73 -8.83 -20.95
N ASN A 179 -13.65 -9.18 -21.66
CA ASN A 179 -12.35 -9.52 -21.03
C ASN A 179 -11.70 -8.27 -20.45
N CYS A 180 -11.70 -7.19 -21.24
CA CYS A 180 -11.19 -5.90 -20.80
C CYS A 180 -11.97 -5.36 -19.60
N ARG A 181 -13.31 -5.51 -19.62
CA ARG A 181 -14.19 -5.13 -18.49
C ARG A 181 -13.85 -5.92 -17.22
N ALA A 182 -13.73 -7.25 -17.32
CA ALA A 182 -13.41 -8.08 -16.18
C ALA A 182 -12.05 -7.71 -15.56
N LEU A 183 -11.03 -7.45 -16.40
CA LEU A 183 -9.72 -7.00 -15.97
C LEU A 183 -9.77 -5.63 -15.30
N ALA A 184 -10.46 -4.67 -15.92
CA ALA A 184 -10.62 -3.32 -15.40
C ALA A 184 -11.33 -3.32 -14.04
N GLN A 185 -12.39 -4.11 -13.89
CA GLN A 185 -13.15 -4.25 -12.65
C GLN A 185 -12.31 -4.88 -11.54
N LYS A 186 -11.55 -5.94 -11.84
CA LYS A 186 -10.61 -6.53 -10.89
C LYS A 186 -9.54 -5.52 -10.48
N ALA A 187 -8.95 -4.80 -11.42
CA ALA A 187 -7.95 -3.78 -11.14
C ALA A 187 -8.49 -2.61 -10.30
N ALA A 188 -9.70 -2.13 -10.61
CA ALA A 188 -10.34 -1.07 -9.82
C ALA A 188 -10.61 -1.49 -8.37
N ASN A 189 -10.95 -2.76 -8.16
CA ASN A 189 -11.21 -3.34 -6.85
C ASN A 189 -9.94 -3.69 -6.06
N GLN A 190 -8.77 -3.72 -6.71
CA GLN A 190 -7.48 -4.02 -6.08
C GLN A 190 -6.65 -2.74 -5.94
N THR A 191 -6.00 -2.56 -4.82
CA THR A 191 -5.00 -1.50 -4.61
C THR A 191 -3.62 -2.09 -4.39
N ALA A 192 -3.24 -3.07 -5.17
CA ALA A 192 -1.89 -3.59 -5.09
C ALA A 192 -0.86 -2.53 -5.52
N VAL A 193 0.23 -2.45 -4.80
CA VAL A 193 1.35 -1.57 -5.12
C VAL A 193 2.24 -2.28 -6.13
N CYS A 194 2.33 -1.75 -7.34
CA CYS A 194 3.31 -2.20 -8.32
C CYS A 194 4.68 -1.59 -7.98
N ASN A 195 5.68 -2.45 -7.81
CA ASN A 195 7.06 -2.03 -7.53
C ASN A 195 7.92 -1.89 -8.78
N ASN A 196 7.35 -2.08 -9.96
CA ASN A 196 8.09 -2.04 -11.21
C ASN A 196 8.42 -0.62 -11.62
N LYS A 197 9.71 -0.31 -11.70
CA LYS A 197 10.23 0.97 -12.21
C LYS A 197 10.24 1.06 -13.74
N LYS A 198 9.92 -0.03 -14.43
CA LYS A 198 9.93 -0.14 -15.90
C LYS A 198 8.64 -0.77 -16.38
N GLU A 199 8.09 -0.24 -17.44
CA GLU A 199 6.91 -0.81 -18.09
C GLU A 199 7.22 -2.23 -18.61
N LEU A 200 6.40 -3.21 -18.22
CA LEU A 200 6.51 -4.58 -18.68
C LEU A 200 5.93 -4.71 -20.11
N THR A 201 6.59 -5.48 -20.94
CA THR A 201 6.19 -5.72 -22.34
C THR A 201 5.84 -7.16 -22.63
N GLU A 202 6.46 -8.10 -21.91
CA GLU A 202 6.24 -9.52 -22.10
C GLU A 202 4.96 -9.96 -21.37
N ILE A 203 4.11 -10.74 -22.06
CA ILE A 203 2.81 -11.19 -21.51
C ILE A 203 3.01 -11.99 -20.21
N ASN A 204 4.01 -12.86 -20.17
CA ASN A 204 4.28 -13.70 -18.99
C ASN A 204 4.63 -12.82 -17.76
N ASP A 205 5.43 -11.78 -17.95
CA ASP A 205 5.84 -10.87 -16.88
C ASP A 205 4.65 -10.03 -16.39
N ILE A 206 3.81 -9.56 -17.32
CA ILE A 206 2.57 -8.83 -17.01
C ILE A 206 1.61 -9.71 -16.22
N VAL A 207 1.36 -10.95 -16.67
CA VAL A 207 0.47 -11.88 -15.99
C VAL A 207 1.03 -12.29 -14.63
N TRP A 208 2.34 -12.50 -14.52
CA TRP A 208 3.00 -12.80 -13.25
C TRP A 208 2.80 -11.65 -12.25
N GLU A 209 3.04 -10.41 -12.66
CA GLU A 209 2.86 -9.23 -11.82
C GLU A 209 1.40 -9.06 -11.37
N LEU A 210 0.45 -9.14 -12.31
CA LEU A 210 -0.97 -8.98 -12.00
C LEU A 210 -1.51 -10.15 -11.15
N ASN A 211 -0.94 -11.35 -11.29
CA ASN A 211 -1.25 -12.46 -10.39
C ASN A 211 -0.70 -12.18 -8.97
N HIS A 212 0.53 -11.69 -8.87
CA HIS A 212 1.13 -11.31 -7.59
C HIS A 212 0.33 -10.21 -6.88
N MET A 213 -0.22 -9.28 -7.65
CA MET A 213 -1.13 -8.24 -7.17
C MET A 213 -2.54 -8.75 -6.81
N GLY A 214 -2.85 -10.02 -7.07
CA GLY A 214 -4.18 -10.60 -6.84
C GLY A 214 -5.25 -10.15 -7.85
N ILE A 215 -4.85 -9.57 -8.97
CA ILE A 215 -5.75 -9.14 -10.06
C ILE A 215 -6.08 -10.29 -10.98
N MET A 216 -5.13 -11.17 -11.24
CA MET A 216 -5.29 -12.37 -12.09
C MET A 216 -5.03 -13.63 -11.28
N ASP A 217 -5.92 -14.61 -11.36
CA ASP A 217 -5.86 -15.88 -10.62
C ASP A 217 -5.53 -17.09 -11.50
N ALA A 218 -5.95 -17.11 -12.75
CA ALA A 218 -5.73 -18.19 -13.71
C ALA A 218 -4.69 -17.78 -14.76
N LYS A 219 -3.40 -18.01 -14.48
CA LYS A 219 -2.29 -17.52 -15.31
C LYS A 219 -2.39 -17.97 -16.77
N ASP A 220 -2.57 -19.26 -17.02
CA ASP A 220 -2.60 -19.81 -18.38
C ASP A 220 -3.77 -19.24 -19.20
N PHE A 221 -4.94 -19.11 -18.57
CA PHE A 221 -6.09 -18.44 -19.18
C PHE A 221 -5.77 -17.00 -19.62
N TRP A 222 -5.11 -16.24 -18.74
CA TRP A 222 -4.80 -14.83 -19.05
C TRP A 222 -3.66 -14.69 -20.06
N ILE A 223 -2.68 -15.59 -20.07
CA ILE A 223 -1.64 -15.62 -21.11
C ILE A 223 -2.29 -15.81 -22.48
N GLU A 224 -3.21 -16.77 -22.60
CA GLU A 224 -3.95 -17.01 -23.85
C GLU A 224 -4.79 -15.79 -24.24
N LYS A 225 -5.55 -15.21 -23.30
CA LYS A 225 -6.41 -14.05 -23.59
C LYS A 225 -5.63 -12.82 -23.99
N LEU A 226 -4.54 -12.48 -23.29
CA LEU A 226 -3.71 -11.32 -23.61
C LEU A 226 -2.96 -11.48 -24.94
N SER A 227 -2.69 -12.71 -25.38
CA SER A 227 -2.08 -12.96 -26.69
C SER A 227 -3.05 -12.75 -27.86
N GLN A 228 -4.36 -12.83 -27.61
CA GLN A 228 -5.42 -12.71 -28.61
C GLN A 228 -6.16 -11.36 -28.57
N ASP A 229 -6.11 -10.65 -27.44
CA ASP A 229 -6.86 -9.43 -27.19
C ASP A 229 -5.93 -8.25 -26.95
N ASN A 230 -5.70 -7.46 -27.98
CA ASN A 230 -4.82 -6.29 -27.93
C ASN A 230 -5.27 -5.23 -26.92
N LEU A 231 -6.57 -5.06 -26.69
CA LEU A 231 -7.08 -4.08 -25.75
C LEU A 231 -6.87 -4.55 -24.30
N ALA A 232 -7.17 -5.81 -24.03
CA ALA A 232 -6.92 -6.42 -22.72
C ALA A 232 -5.42 -6.46 -22.42
N TYR A 233 -4.56 -6.79 -23.39
CA TYR A 233 -3.10 -6.72 -23.25
C TYR A 233 -2.62 -5.31 -22.89
N TRP A 234 -3.06 -4.29 -23.63
CA TRP A 234 -2.67 -2.91 -23.35
C TRP A 234 -3.11 -2.44 -21.96
N LEU A 235 -4.35 -2.77 -21.58
CA LEU A 235 -4.86 -2.43 -20.25
C LEU A 235 -4.11 -3.17 -19.14
N ALA A 236 -3.86 -4.47 -19.30
CA ALA A 236 -3.07 -5.28 -18.36
C ALA A 236 -1.67 -4.69 -18.13
N ARG A 237 -1.00 -4.33 -19.23
CA ARG A 237 0.30 -3.67 -19.22
C ARG A 237 0.29 -2.34 -18.45
N LYS A 238 -0.74 -1.51 -18.67
CA LYS A 238 -0.90 -0.22 -17.95
C LYS A 238 -1.19 -0.43 -16.46
N ILE A 239 -2.01 -1.41 -16.12
CA ILE A 239 -2.30 -1.76 -14.73
C ILE A 239 -1.04 -2.25 -14.02
N ALA A 240 -0.29 -3.16 -14.63
CA ALA A 240 0.96 -3.68 -14.08
C ALA A 240 2.04 -2.60 -13.86
N TYR A 241 1.98 -1.52 -14.64
CA TYR A 241 2.94 -0.41 -14.54
C TYR A 241 2.47 0.72 -13.61
N LYS A 242 1.17 1.07 -13.64
CA LYS A 242 0.65 2.28 -12.97
C LYS A 242 -0.30 2.02 -11.80
N SER A 243 -0.49 0.79 -11.36
CA SER A 243 -1.37 0.49 -10.24
C SER A 243 -0.78 0.88 -8.87
N MET A 244 -0.20 2.05 -8.81
CA MET A 244 0.27 2.68 -7.57
C MET A 244 -0.80 3.52 -6.89
#